data_c8138d45db25e9970354c10c3b58b889
#
_entry.id   c8138d45db25e9970354c10c3b58b889
#
_cell.length_a   1.000
_cell.length_b   1.000
_cell.length_c   1.000
_cell.angle_alpha   90.00
_cell.angle_beta   90.00
_cell.angle_gamma   90.00
#
_symmetry.space_group_name_H-M   'P 1'
#
loop_
_entity.id
_entity.type
_entity.pdbx_description
1 polymer ?
#
loop_
_entity_poly.entity_id
_entity_poly.type
_entity_poly.pdbx_seq_one_letter_code
_entity_poly.pdbx_strand_id
1 'polypeptide(L)'
;MGKHSNIIFCDENDMILDSIKHISAQVSSVREVLPGRTYFIPAQQDKMNPLKENGEHFMEHALQKPCSASKAIYTSYTGISPLAANEFCYRANLDGDAPCASLTESEQQKLTEVFLTAMSDIREGRFYPNIIMHQDEPIEYAAIPLTSYASDTILPYGSISEVLENYYAQRSLYTRMRQKSADLRHVINTLLERNRKKYDLQKSS
;
A
#
# COMPACT_ATOMS: atom_id res chain seq x y z
N MET A 1 0.13 -4.01 -13.28
CA MET A 1 -0.23 -2.58 -13.41
C MET A 1 -1.73 -2.43 -13.17
N GLY A 2 -2.15 -1.54 -12.26
CA GLY A 2 -3.56 -1.36 -11.90
C GLY A 2 -4.40 -0.71 -13.02
N LYS A 3 -5.74 -0.73 -12.86
CA LYS A 3 -6.70 -0.16 -13.84
C LYS A 3 -6.37 1.30 -14.19
N HIS A 4 -5.98 2.09 -13.19
CA HIS A 4 -5.72 3.54 -13.32
C HIS A 4 -4.22 3.88 -13.43
N SER A 5 -3.33 2.88 -13.44
CA SER A 5 -1.89 3.09 -13.60
C SER A 5 -1.50 3.12 -15.06
N ASN A 6 -0.56 4.01 -15.39
CA ASN A 6 0.05 4.12 -16.71
C ASN A 6 1.54 4.42 -16.57
N ILE A 7 2.33 4.11 -17.56
CA ILE A 7 3.71 4.58 -17.69
C ILE A 7 3.75 5.41 -18.96
N ILE A 8 4.18 6.65 -18.82
CA ILE A 8 4.17 7.64 -19.90
C ILE A 8 5.61 8.09 -20.08
N PHE A 9 6.08 8.05 -21.33
CA PHE A 9 7.40 8.50 -21.71
C PHE A 9 7.28 9.88 -22.37
N CYS A 10 7.93 10.87 -21.78
CA CYS A 10 7.90 12.26 -22.24
C CYS A 10 9.30 12.72 -22.61
N ASP A 11 9.38 13.75 -23.44
CA ASP A 11 10.60 14.50 -23.67
C ASP A 11 10.86 15.55 -22.56
N GLU A 12 11.92 16.35 -22.72
CA GLU A 12 12.32 17.41 -21.78
C GLU A 12 11.32 18.57 -21.67
N ASN A 13 10.36 18.67 -22.59
CA ASN A 13 9.31 19.69 -22.62
C ASN A 13 7.95 19.13 -22.18
N ASP A 14 7.94 17.99 -21.49
CA ASP A 14 6.73 17.26 -21.09
C ASP A 14 5.84 16.83 -22.26
N MET A 15 6.37 16.73 -23.47
CA MET A 15 5.60 16.18 -24.60
C MET A 15 5.62 14.67 -24.57
N ILE A 16 4.45 14.06 -24.62
CA ILE A 16 4.31 12.60 -24.58
C ILE A 16 4.87 12.02 -25.89
N LEU A 17 5.90 11.20 -25.77
CA LEU A 17 6.46 10.41 -26.86
C LEU A 17 5.73 9.10 -27.04
N ASP A 18 5.43 8.41 -25.92
CA ASP A 18 4.65 7.16 -25.92
C ASP A 18 4.08 6.86 -24.54
N SER A 19 3.19 5.87 -24.44
CA SER A 19 2.64 5.37 -23.17
C SER A 19 2.14 3.93 -23.30
N ILE A 20 2.14 3.18 -22.18
CA ILE A 20 1.61 1.81 -22.18
C ILE A 20 0.10 1.79 -22.48
N LYS A 21 -0.65 2.79 -22.00
CA LYS A 21 -2.08 2.92 -22.25
C LYS A 21 -2.34 4.26 -22.95
N HIS A 22 -2.79 4.23 -24.17
CA HIS A 22 -3.26 5.40 -24.89
C HIS A 22 -4.66 5.75 -24.40
N ILE A 23 -4.85 6.98 -23.95
CA ILE A 23 -6.12 7.49 -23.41
C ILE A 23 -6.54 8.70 -24.22
N SER A 24 -7.62 8.57 -24.98
CA SER A 24 -8.18 9.67 -25.74
C SER A 24 -9.16 10.50 -24.90
N ALA A 25 -9.50 11.70 -25.36
CA ALA A 25 -10.50 12.57 -24.75
C ALA A 25 -11.88 11.90 -24.60
N GLN A 26 -12.19 10.92 -25.43
CA GLN A 26 -13.45 10.15 -25.34
C GLN A 26 -13.45 9.16 -24.16
N VAL A 27 -12.27 8.72 -23.72
CA VAL A 27 -12.11 7.74 -22.62
C VAL A 27 -11.95 8.43 -21.27
N SER A 28 -11.35 9.61 -21.24
CA SER A 28 -11.14 10.39 -20.03
C SER A 28 -11.36 11.88 -20.27
N SER A 29 -12.29 12.46 -19.52
CA SER A 29 -12.52 13.90 -19.50
C SER A 29 -11.45 14.69 -18.73
N VAL A 30 -10.59 13.98 -17.96
CA VAL A 30 -9.59 14.61 -17.09
C VAL A 30 -8.29 14.87 -17.82
N ARG A 31 -7.83 13.94 -18.66
CA ARG A 31 -6.59 14.08 -19.44
C ARG A 31 -6.54 13.13 -20.63
N GLU A 32 -5.94 13.62 -21.71
CA GLU A 32 -5.48 12.77 -22.81
C GLU A 32 -4.07 12.24 -22.52
N VAL A 33 -3.80 11.02 -22.92
CA VAL A 33 -2.48 10.41 -22.91
C VAL A 33 -2.23 9.80 -24.29
N LEU A 34 -1.78 10.65 -25.19
CA LEU A 34 -1.50 10.29 -26.59
C LEU A 34 -0.15 10.90 -27.02
N PRO A 35 0.60 10.24 -27.90
CA PRO A 35 1.80 10.82 -28.50
C PRO A 35 1.53 12.20 -29.12
N GLY A 36 2.45 13.14 -28.91
CA GLY A 36 2.34 14.52 -29.39
C GLY A 36 1.45 15.43 -28.53
N ARG A 37 0.91 14.95 -27.40
CA ARG A 37 0.21 15.78 -26.40
C ARG A 37 1.16 16.15 -25.27
N THR A 38 0.96 17.31 -24.68
CA THR A 38 1.70 17.72 -23.48
C THR A 38 1.19 16.90 -22.27
N TYR A 39 2.13 16.35 -21.52
CA TYR A 39 1.80 15.65 -20.29
C TYR A 39 1.25 16.63 -19.26
N PHE A 40 0.07 16.35 -18.80
CA PHE A 40 -0.58 17.11 -17.76
C PHE A 40 -0.65 16.29 -16.47
N ILE A 41 -0.08 16.82 -15.39
CA ILE A 41 -0.26 16.25 -14.06
C ILE A 41 -1.65 16.67 -13.57
N PRO A 42 -2.63 15.77 -13.45
CA PRO A 42 -3.93 16.13 -12.91
C PRO A 42 -3.75 16.79 -11.56
N ALA A 43 -4.52 17.83 -11.27
CA ALA A 43 -4.56 18.39 -9.92
C ALA A 43 -4.77 17.23 -8.95
N GLN A 44 -3.78 16.99 -8.08
CA GLN A 44 -3.92 15.98 -7.04
C GLN A 44 -5.11 16.39 -6.18
N GLN A 45 -5.82 15.37 -5.66
CA GLN A 45 -6.87 15.61 -4.66
C GLN A 45 -6.35 16.65 -3.65
N ASP A 46 -7.25 17.45 -3.06
CA ASP A 46 -6.95 18.49 -2.05
C ASP A 46 -6.29 17.92 -0.78
N LYS A 47 -5.16 17.22 -0.99
CA LYS A 47 -4.34 16.65 0.09
C LYS A 47 -3.21 17.60 0.42
N MET A 48 -3.02 17.81 1.70
CA MET A 48 -1.99 18.69 2.23
C MET A 48 -0.61 18.02 2.22
N ASN A 49 0.43 18.85 2.25
CA ASN A 49 1.79 18.36 2.45
C ASN A 49 2.03 18.08 3.95
N PRO A 50 2.21 16.81 4.37
CA PRO A 50 2.36 16.46 5.77
C PRO A 50 3.62 17.03 6.41
N LEU A 51 4.65 17.33 5.61
CA LEU A 51 5.92 17.88 6.11
C LEU A 51 5.80 19.36 6.54
N LYS A 52 4.70 20.04 6.19
CA LYS A 52 4.42 21.43 6.59
C LYS A 52 3.39 21.52 7.71
N GLU A 53 2.95 20.38 8.22
CA GLU A 53 1.87 20.32 9.21
C GLU A 53 2.36 20.76 10.60
N ASN A 54 1.42 21.29 11.39
CA ASN A 54 1.58 21.58 12.80
C ASN A 54 0.49 20.91 13.64
N GLY A 55 0.67 20.87 14.97
CA GLY A 55 -0.21 20.09 15.84
C GLY A 55 -1.64 20.63 15.93
N GLU A 56 -1.81 21.93 15.97
CA GLU A 56 -3.12 22.57 16.05
C GLU A 56 -3.95 22.30 14.80
N HIS A 57 -3.37 22.57 13.65
CA HIS A 57 -4.03 22.34 12.37
C HIS A 57 -4.30 20.85 12.10
N PHE A 58 -3.42 19.93 12.54
CA PHE A 58 -3.66 18.50 12.44
C PHE A 58 -4.92 18.07 13.20
N MET A 59 -5.09 18.55 14.45
CA MET A 59 -6.26 18.25 15.27
C MET A 59 -7.54 18.89 14.72
N GLU A 60 -7.48 20.12 14.27
CA GLU A 60 -8.64 20.85 13.79
C GLU A 60 -9.11 20.45 12.40
N HIS A 61 -8.19 19.95 11.56
CA HIS A 61 -8.48 19.62 10.17
C HIS A 61 -8.57 18.11 9.91
N ALA A 62 -7.52 17.35 10.24
CA ALA A 62 -7.52 15.93 9.95
C ALA A 62 -8.44 15.15 10.88
N LEU A 63 -8.35 15.38 12.20
CA LEU A 63 -9.10 14.62 13.20
C LEU A 63 -10.57 15.05 13.36
N GLN A 64 -11.04 16.10 12.68
CA GLN A 64 -12.45 16.47 12.63
C GLN A 64 -13.23 15.81 11.49
N LYS A 65 -12.58 14.99 10.67
CA LYS A 65 -13.25 14.29 9.58
C LYS A 65 -14.21 13.21 10.11
N PRO A 66 -15.40 13.05 9.50
CA PRO A 66 -16.38 12.04 9.92
C PRO A 66 -16.00 10.63 9.39
N CYS A 67 -14.83 10.15 9.80
CA CYS A 67 -14.29 8.82 9.40
C CYS A 67 -13.36 8.28 10.50
N SER A 68 -12.77 7.11 10.28
CA SER A 68 -11.80 6.53 11.20
C SER A 68 -10.49 7.31 11.23
N ALA A 69 -9.76 7.21 12.33
CA ALA A 69 -8.53 7.96 12.59
C ALA A 69 -7.47 7.72 11.49
N SER A 70 -7.21 6.46 11.12
CA SER A 70 -6.28 6.15 10.04
C SER A 70 -6.74 6.72 8.70
N LYS A 71 -8.04 6.60 8.37
CA LYS A 71 -8.61 7.14 7.14
C LYS A 71 -8.52 8.66 7.08
N ALA A 72 -8.76 9.34 8.19
CA ALA A 72 -8.62 10.78 8.31
C ALA A 72 -7.21 11.23 7.92
N ILE A 73 -6.18 10.52 8.40
CA ILE A 73 -4.78 10.82 8.10
C ILE A 73 -4.46 10.61 6.62
N TYR A 74 -4.64 9.38 6.07
CA TYR A 74 -4.21 9.12 4.69
C TYR A 74 -5.06 9.81 3.63
N THR A 75 -6.26 10.27 3.95
CA THR A 75 -7.06 11.09 3.04
C THR A 75 -6.77 12.59 3.13
N SER A 76 -6.17 13.06 4.23
CA SER A 76 -5.79 14.46 4.42
C SER A 76 -4.42 14.79 3.82
N TYR A 77 -3.50 13.84 3.82
CA TYR A 77 -2.10 14.11 3.49
C TYR A 77 -1.61 13.32 2.28
N THR A 78 -0.85 14.01 1.42
CA THR A 78 -0.18 13.37 0.29
C THR A 78 0.99 12.50 0.79
N GLY A 79 1.24 11.38 0.12
CA GLY A 79 2.36 10.49 0.45
C GLY A 79 2.15 9.60 1.67
N ILE A 80 1.08 9.76 2.42
CA ILE A 80 0.74 8.87 3.55
C ILE A 80 -0.15 7.73 3.06
N SER A 81 0.34 6.50 3.19
CA SER A 81 -0.41 5.29 2.86
C SER A 81 -1.33 4.88 4.02
N PRO A 82 -2.37 4.05 3.76
CA PRO A 82 -3.17 3.44 4.83
C PRO A 82 -2.31 2.67 5.85
N LEU A 83 -1.26 1.98 5.39
CA LEU A 83 -0.31 1.27 6.25
C LEU A 83 0.40 2.21 7.22
N ALA A 84 0.96 3.31 6.72
CA ALA A 84 1.64 4.31 7.55
C ALA A 84 0.67 4.98 8.53
N ALA A 85 -0.55 5.30 8.11
CA ALA A 85 -1.56 5.88 8.97
C ALA A 85 -1.97 4.94 10.11
N ASN A 86 -2.14 3.65 9.82
CA ASN A 86 -2.41 2.64 10.84
C ASN A 86 -1.24 2.48 11.82
N GLU A 87 0.00 2.51 11.32
CA GLU A 87 1.19 2.48 12.17
C GLU A 87 1.23 3.68 13.13
N PHE A 88 0.87 4.88 12.67
CA PHE A 88 0.81 6.06 13.56
C PHE A 88 -0.26 5.90 14.65
N CYS A 89 -1.43 5.38 14.30
CA CYS A 89 -2.47 5.06 15.28
C CYS A 89 -1.97 4.02 16.29
N TYR A 90 -1.34 2.95 15.82
CA TYR A 90 -0.78 1.91 16.68
C TYR A 90 0.27 2.47 17.67
N ARG A 91 1.20 3.30 17.21
CA ARG A 91 2.20 3.96 18.07
C ARG A 91 1.57 4.89 19.09
N ALA A 92 0.43 5.51 18.74
CA ALA A 92 -0.34 6.30 19.67
C ALA A 92 -1.18 5.45 20.65
N ASN A 93 -1.12 4.12 20.53
CA ASN A 93 -1.93 3.15 21.27
C ASN A 93 -3.43 3.30 21.01
N LEU A 94 -3.79 3.57 19.76
CA LEU A 94 -5.15 3.74 19.27
C LEU A 94 -5.49 2.68 18.23
N ASP A 95 -6.77 2.33 18.17
CA ASP A 95 -7.33 1.59 17.04
C ASP A 95 -7.47 2.53 15.83
N GLY A 96 -6.79 2.23 14.71
CA GLY A 96 -6.89 3.00 13.49
C GLY A 96 -8.29 3.06 12.87
N ASP A 97 -9.14 2.09 13.20
CA ASP A 97 -10.53 2.03 12.74
C ASP A 97 -11.50 2.79 13.67
N ALA A 98 -11.04 3.26 14.84
CA ALA A 98 -11.84 4.07 15.73
C ALA A 98 -12.26 5.39 15.06
N PRO A 99 -13.55 5.81 15.16
CA PRO A 99 -13.99 7.09 14.61
C PRO A 99 -13.25 8.25 15.25
N CYS A 100 -12.84 9.27 14.47
CA CYS A 100 -12.20 10.48 15.00
C CYS A 100 -13.03 11.13 16.12
N ALA A 101 -14.35 11.15 15.96
CA ALA A 101 -15.27 11.74 16.96
C ALA A 101 -15.29 11.01 18.32
N SER A 102 -14.80 9.78 18.40
CA SER A 102 -14.71 9.00 19.65
C SER A 102 -13.40 9.21 20.40
N LEU A 103 -12.42 9.87 19.79
CA LEU A 103 -11.12 10.10 20.40
C LEU A 103 -11.21 11.21 21.47
N THR A 104 -10.70 10.89 22.64
CA THR A 104 -10.52 11.89 23.70
C THR A 104 -9.45 12.93 23.32
N GLU A 105 -9.47 14.08 23.95
CA GLU A 105 -8.46 15.12 23.71
C GLU A 105 -7.02 14.60 23.92
N SER A 106 -6.81 13.80 24.98
CA SER A 106 -5.51 13.18 25.26
C SER A 106 -5.07 12.22 24.15
N GLU A 107 -5.98 11.44 23.57
CA GLU A 107 -5.71 10.55 22.46
C GLU A 107 -5.38 11.31 21.17
N GLN A 108 -6.12 12.39 20.91
CA GLN A 108 -5.84 13.28 19.77
C GLN A 108 -4.46 13.92 19.88
N GLN A 109 -4.09 14.41 21.07
CA GLN A 109 -2.76 14.99 21.34
C GLN A 109 -1.67 13.95 21.10
N LYS A 110 -1.83 12.74 21.64
CA LYS A 110 -0.85 11.65 21.47
C LYS A 110 -0.66 11.24 20.02
N LEU A 111 -1.76 11.11 19.26
CA LEU A 111 -1.70 10.83 17.82
C LEU A 111 -0.99 11.94 17.05
N THR A 112 -1.26 13.19 17.43
CA THR A 112 -0.61 14.37 16.85
C THR A 112 0.90 14.35 17.09
N GLU A 113 1.35 14.07 18.31
CA GLU A 113 2.78 13.94 18.63
C GLU A 113 3.47 12.86 17.83
N VAL A 114 2.84 11.68 17.71
CA VAL A 114 3.37 10.56 16.90
C VAL A 114 3.48 10.96 15.44
N PHE A 115 2.44 11.59 14.88
CA PHE A 115 2.45 12.05 13.49
C PHE A 115 3.55 13.08 13.24
N LEU A 116 3.65 14.11 14.07
CA LEU A 116 4.65 15.17 13.90
C LEU A 116 6.08 14.63 14.08
N THR A 117 6.28 13.71 15.01
CA THR A 117 7.59 13.02 15.18
C THR A 117 7.97 12.25 13.93
N ALA A 118 7.05 11.48 13.35
CA ALA A 118 7.30 10.77 12.11
C ALA A 118 7.61 11.72 10.94
N MET A 119 6.91 12.85 10.85
CA MET A 119 7.20 13.87 9.82
C MET A 119 8.54 14.56 10.05
N SER A 120 8.96 14.74 11.29
CA SER A 120 10.31 15.23 11.62
C SER A 120 11.38 14.24 11.18
N ASP A 121 11.20 12.95 11.46
CA ASP A 121 12.12 11.90 11.03
C ASP A 121 12.31 11.87 9.51
N ILE A 122 11.20 12.00 8.76
CA ILE A 122 11.24 12.06 7.30
C ILE A 122 11.97 13.30 6.80
N ARG A 123 11.72 14.48 7.39
CA ARG A 123 12.41 15.74 7.02
C ARG A 123 13.91 15.66 7.25
N GLU A 124 14.33 14.97 8.28
CA GLU A 124 15.74 14.81 8.65
C GLU A 124 16.40 13.59 7.98
N GLY A 125 15.66 12.89 7.10
CA GLY A 125 16.18 11.72 6.39
C GLY A 125 16.41 10.49 7.27
N ARG A 126 15.79 10.42 8.44
CA ARG A 126 15.85 9.25 9.32
C ARG A 126 14.86 8.20 8.85
N PHE A 127 15.32 7.31 8.00
CA PHE A 127 14.53 6.22 7.46
C PHE A 127 14.93 4.88 8.08
N TYR A 128 14.01 3.94 8.07
CA TYR A 128 14.23 2.56 8.46
C TYR A 128 13.63 1.62 7.39
N PRO A 129 14.31 1.46 6.25
CA PRO A 129 13.82 0.59 5.18
C PRO A 129 13.74 -0.86 5.66
N ASN A 130 12.58 -1.48 5.53
CA ASN A 130 12.36 -2.82 6.04
C ASN A 130 11.30 -3.60 5.26
N ILE A 131 11.37 -4.93 5.34
CA ILE A 131 10.38 -5.88 4.87
C ILE A 131 9.84 -6.64 6.07
N ILE A 132 8.54 -6.81 6.14
CA ILE A 132 7.85 -7.64 7.12
C ILE A 132 7.64 -9.02 6.53
N MET A 133 8.13 -10.03 7.24
CA MET A 133 8.00 -11.44 6.86
C MET A 133 7.06 -12.15 7.84
N HIS A 134 5.97 -12.71 7.33
CA HIS A 134 5.16 -13.67 8.08
C HIS A 134 5.60 -15.07 7.67
N GLN A 135 6.27 -15.79 8.58
CA GLN A 135 7.01 -17.01 8.22
C GLN A 135 8.01 -16.72 7.08
N ASP A 136 7.82 -17.34 5.91
CA ASP A 136 8.65 -17.15 4.72
C ASP A 136 8.02 -16.23 3.66
N GLU A 137 6.84 -15.66 3.94
CA GLU A 137 6.11 -14.80 3.01
C GLU A 137 6.37 -13.32 3.29
N PRO A 138 6.87 -12.53 2.32
CA PRO A 138 6.95 -11.08 2.45
C PRO A 138 5.55 -10.48 2.35
N ILE A 139 5.04 -9.94 3.45
CA ILE A 139 3.66 -9.42 3.55
C ILE A 139 3.56 -7.91 3.36
N GLU A 140 4.55 -7.15 3.88
CA GLU A 140 4.56 -5.69 3.81
C GLU A 140 5.99 -5.16 3.71
N TYR A 141 6.13 -3.89 3.30
CA TYR A 141 7.39 -3.15 3.32
C TYR A 141 7.15 -1.67 3.60
N ALA A 142 8.16 -1.02 4.18
CA ALA A 142 8.11 0.42 4.45
C ALA A 142 9.49 1.06 4.51
N ALA A 143 9.53 2.39 4.41
CA ALA A 143 10.71 3.21 4.69
C ALA A 143 10.75 3.71 6.14
N ILE A 144 9.71 3.43 6.93
CA ILE A 144 9.58 3.75 8.36
C ILE A 144 9.49 2.46 9.16
N PRO A 145 9.83 2.46 10.46
CA PRO A 145 9.62 1.30 11.31
C PRO A 145 8.14 0.92 11.36
N LEU A 146 7.82 -0.36 11.25
CA LEU A 146 6.47 -0.91 11.39
C LEU A 146 6.36 -1.69 12.70
N THR A 147 6.09 -0.99 13.80
CA THR A 147 6.05 -1.57 15.16
C THR A 147 4.77 -2.36 15.42
N SER A 148 3.73 -2.13 14.62
CA SER A 148 2.46 -2.88 14.66
C SER A 148 2.60 -4.36 14.26
N TYR A 149 3.70 -4.74 13.63
CA TYR A 149 4.02 -6.12 13.21
C TYR A 149 4.95 -6.82 14.19
N ALA A 150 4.81 -6.58 15.49
CA ALA A 150 5.70 -7.14 16.53
C ALA A 150 5.73 -8.68 16.61
N SER A 151 4.72 -9.37 16.09
CA SER A 151 4.65 -10.83 15.98
C SER A 151 5.35 -11.42 14.75
N ASP A 152 5.74 -10.57 13.80
CA ASP A 152 6.34 -10.95 12.53
C ASP A 152 7.85 -10.64 12.53
N THR A 153 8.57 -11.21 11.56
CA THR A 153 10.00 -10.94 11.41
C THR A 153 10.20 -9.66 10.61
N ILE A 154 10.93 -8.70 11.18
CA ILE A 154 11.27 -7.44 10.50
C ILE A 154 12.70 -7.55 9.98
N LEU A 155 12.87 -7.47 8.67
CA LEU A 155 14.16 -7.48 7.98
C LEU A 155 14.56 -6.06 7.57
N PRO A 156 15.57 -5.44 8.20
CA PRO A 156 16.06 -4.13 7.81
C PRO A 156 16.96 -4.21 6.57
N TYR A 157 16.99 -3.14 5.79
CA TYR A 157 17.81 -2.96 4.60
C TYR A 157 18.52 -1.60 4.60
N GLY A 158 19.57 -1.48 3.81
CA GLY A 158 20.34 -0.24 3.69
C GLY A 158 19.62 0.87 2.93
N SER A 159 18.71 0.51 2.02
CA SER A 159 17.95 1.46 1.21
C SER A 159 16.56 0.95 0.85
N ILE A 160 15.66 1.88 0.52
CA ILE A 160 14.33 1.51 0.01
C ILE A 160 14.40 0.83 -1.36
N SER A 161 15.42 1.11 -2.16
CA SER A 161 15.63 0.43 -3.44
C SER A 161 15.91 -1.05 -3.25
N GLU A 162 16.77 -1.41 -2.28
CA GLU A 162 17.01 -2.81 -1.90
C GLU A 162 15.75 -3.48 -1.37
N VAL A 163 14.96 -2.77 -0.55
CA VAL A 163 13.66 -3.27 -0.07
C VAL A 163 12.75 -3.61 -1.23
N LEU A 164 12.58 -2.69 -2.19
CA LEU A 164 11.70 -2.91 -3.34
C LEU A 164 12.17 -4.09 -4.20
N GLU A 165 13.46 -4.17 -4.51
CA GLU A 165 14.03 -5.27 -5.27
C GLU A 165 13.78 -6.62 -4.58
N ASN A 166 14.15 -6.73 -3.31
CA ASN A 166 14.00 -7.97 -2.54
C ASN A 166 12.55 -8.36 -2.31
N TYR A 167 11.69 -7.40 -1.94
CA TYR A 167 10.27 -7.66 -1.70
C TYR A 167 9.58 -8.23 -2.94
N TYR A 168 9.72 -7.57 -4.10
CA TYR A 168 9.05 -8.01 -5.32
C TYR A 168 9.65 -9.29 -5.89
N ALA A 169 10.96 -9.52 -5.77
CA ALA A 169 11.60 -10.76 -6.16
C ALA A 169 11.07 -11.95 -5.33
N GLN A 170 11.07 -11.82 -4.02
CA GLN A 170 10.59 -12.87 -3.09
C GLN A 170 9.08 -13.11 -3.27
N ARG A 171 8.28 -12.06 -3.34
CA ARG A 171 6.84 -12.19 -3.55
C ARG A 171 6.49 -12.87 -4.88
N SER A 172 7.24 -12.58 -5.93
CA SER A 172 7.08 -13.24 -7.22
C SER A 172 7.38 -14.74 -7.16
N LEU A 173 8.47 -15.12 -6.47
CA LEU A 173 8.83 -16.53 -6.25
C LEU A 173 7.76 -17.24 -5.41
N TYR A 174 7.34 -16.64 -4.31
CA TYR A 174 6.31 -17.19 -3.43
C TYR A 174 4.98 -17.41 -4.16
N THR A 175 4.54 -16.44 -4.95
CA THR A 175 3.32 -16.53 -5.75
C THR A 175 3.40 -17.66 -6.77
N ARG A 176 4.55 -17.82 -7.45
CA ARG A 176 4.77 -18.92 -8.41
C ARG A 176 4.76 -20.28 -7.72
N MET A 177 5.39 -20.41 -6.56
CA MET A 177 5.41 -21.66 -5.79
C MET A 177 3.99 -22.03 -5.33
N ARG A 178 3.23 -21.07 -4.82
CA ARG A 178 1.84 -21.25 -4.41
C ARG A 178 0.93 -21.70 -5.57
N GLN A 179 1.09 -21.08 -6.74
CA GLN A 179 0.35 -21.43 -7.94
C GLN A 179 0.65 -22.88 -8.37
N LYS A 180 1.94 -23.25 -8.46
CA LYS A 180 2.33 -24.63 -8.80
C LYS A 180 1.81 -25.66 -7.82
N SER A 181 1.83 -25.34 -6.51
CA SER A 181 1.25 -26.22 -5.48
C SER A 181 -0.25 -26.38 -5.65
N ALA A 182 -0.99 -25.31 -5.97
CA ALA A 182 -2.41 -25.36 -6.24
C ALA A 182 -2.74 -26.24 -7.47
N ASP A 183 -1.98 -26.07 -8.56
CA ASP A 183 -2.12 -26.84 -9.79
C ASP A 183 -1.88 -28.34 -9.53
N LEU A 184 -0.84 -28.69 -8.79
CA LEU A 184 -0.56 -30.07 -8.38
C LEU A 184 -1.68 -30.68 -7.53
N ARG A 185 -2.18 -29.94 -6.54
CA ARG A 185 -3.31 -30.40 -5.71
C ARG A 185 -4.55 -30.62 -6.55
N HIS A 186 -4.83 -29.75 -7.52
CA HIS A 186 -5.97 -29.94 -8.43
C HIS A 186 -5.84 -31.22 -9.25
N VAL A 187 -4.66 -31.48 -9.83
CA VAL A 187 -4.39 -32.73 -10.59
C VAL A 187 -4.58 -33.98 -9.71
N ILE A 188 -3.98 -33.96 -8.51
CA ILE A 188 -4.10 -35.10 -7.56
C ILE A 188 -5.56 -35.34 -7.19
N ASN A 189 -6.31 -34.30 -6.82
CA ASN A 189 -7.72 -34.43 -6.46
C ASN A 189 -8.55 -34.99 -7.63
N THR A 190 -8.33 -34.49 -8.84
CA THR A 190 -9.01 -35.01 -10.04
C THR A 190 -8.73 -36.49 -10.28
N LEU A 191 -7.48 -36.91 -10.10
CA LEU A 191 -7.09 -38.34 -10.24
C LEU A 191 -7.73 -39.20 -9.13
N LEU A 192 -7.72 -38.72 -7.90
CA LEU A 192 -8.37 -39.42 -6.77
C LEU A 192 -9.87 -39.60 -7.00
N GLU A 193 -10.57 -38.56 -7.42
CA GLU A 193 -12.01 -38.64 -7.72
C GLU A 193 -12.30 -39.62 -8.86
N ARG A 194 -11.50 -39.60 -9.93
CA ARG A 194 -11.66 -40.57 -11.04
C ARG A 194 -11.45 -42.01 -10.58
N ASN A 195 -10.40 -42.25 -9.79
CA ASN A 195 -10.10 -43.58 -9.28
C ASN A 195 -11.18 -44.06 -8.30
N ARG A 196 -11.70 -43.19 -7.44
CA ARG A 196 -12.79 -43.48 -6.52
C ARG A 196 -14.05 -43.86 -7.27
N LYS A 197 -14.46 -43.11 -8.28
CA LYS A 197 -15.59 -43.45 -9.15
C LYS A 197 -15.44 -44.82 -9.83
N LYS A 198 -14.22 -45.12 -10.36
CA LYS A 198 -13.96 -46.44 -10.97
C LYS A 198 -14.08 -47.58 -9.96
N TYR A 199 -13.55 -47.40 -8.74
CA TYR A 199 -13.63 -48.38 -7.69
C TYR A 199 -15.09 -48.63 -7.27
N ASP A 200 -15.87 -47.58 -7.09
CA ASP A 200 -17.29 -47.70 -6.70
C ASP A 200 -18.11 -48.42 -7.79
N LEU A 201 -17.85 -48.13 -9.06
CA LEU A 201 -18.47 -48.85 -10.19
C LEU A 201 -18.11 -50.35 -10.21
N GLN A 202 -16.85 -50.72 -9.97
CA GLN A 202 -16.41 -52.11 -9.93
C GLN A 202 -16.99 -52.88 -8.70
N LYS A 203 -17.26 -52.19 -7.61
CA LYS A 203 -17.83 -52.78 -6.42
C LYS A 203 -19.35 -53.04 -6.53
N SER A 204 -20.02 -52.27 -7.40
CA SER A 204 -21.49 -52.36 -7.63
C SER A 204 -21.86 -53.27 -8.79
N SER A 205 -20.90 -53.83 -9.49
CA SER A 205 -21.05 -54.87 -10.54
C SER A 205 -20.80 -56.23 -9.95
#